data_b3885d6498e3ddb2d2233b2711df0777
#
_entry.id   b3885d6498e3ddb2d2233b2711df0777
#
_cell.length_a   1.000
_cell.length_b   1.000
_cell.length_c   1.000
_cell.angle_alpha   90.00
_cell.angle_beta   90.00
_cell.angle_gamma   90.00
#
_symmetry.space_group_name_H-M   'P 1'
#
loop_
_entity.id
_entity.type
_entity.pdbx_description
1 polymer ?
#
loop_
_entity_poly.entity_id
_entity_poly.type
_entity_poly.pdbx_seq_one_letter_code
_entity_poly.pdbx_strand_id
1 'polypeptide(L)'
;KFRPEHFTNDYGFITDYLSEFIRELRKEQYGDALDRYFRLGKNLNQRDTIAVRKMIDGYLKLIYPNGDFTKEDLEEIVKISLEMRRRVKEQLKKLGGMEFYDVNFSYIDNETFEEKYVAVPEQGGGKLIPDGMCNPGQVYTVSRGKSGMIGLFRLEGQMLPGNGKFERTGLGSDREAKEATNTAFNFLKANSNRISGTISTTTKDYIVNYQDLQGIGITGRLALPTLISLCSIALGHSTLANLAVIGDISISGTLIKVDELANVLQVCLDSGAKKVLLPSTSFVDFTTVPADLMSAFQLIPYSSAEDAVFKALGVE
;
A
#
# COMPACT_ATOMS: atom_id res chain seq x y z
N LYS A 1 -4.61 2.86 -41.31
CA LYS A 1 -5.71 3.66 -40.77
C LYS A 1 -6.15 3.02 -39.44
N PHE A 2 -5.93 3.71 -38.36
CA PHE A 2 -6.22 3.25 -37.01
C PHE A 2 -7.72 3.34 -36.73
N ARG A 3 -8.29 2.31 -36.12
CA ARG A 3 -9.70 2.31 -35.73
C ARG A 3 -9.82 2.14 -34.22
N PRO A 4 -10.63 2.97 -33.54
CA PRO A 4 -10.85 2.92 -32.09
C PRO A 4 -11.33 1.55 -31.57
N GLU A 5 -12.05 0.79 -32.39
CA GLU A 5 -12.55 -0.53 -32.08
C GLU A 5 -11.48 -1.63 -31.89
N HIS A 6 -10.24 -1.35 -32.30
CA HIS A 6 -9.11 -2.27 -32.11
C HIS A 6 -8.59 -2.29 -30.65
N PHE A 7 -9.04 -1.37 -29.79
CA PHE A 7 -8.73 -1.36 -28.38
C PHE A 7 -9.80 -2.15 -27.60
N THR A 8 -9.67 -3.44 -27.58
CA THR A 8 -10.46 -4.27 -26.66
C THR A 8 -9.89 -4.12 -25.25
N ASN A 9 -10.77 -4.31 -24.24
CA ASN A 9 -10.48 -4.12 -22.81
C ASN A 9 -9.43 -5.09 -22.21
N ASP A 10 -8.60 -5.72 -23.03
CA ASP A 10 -7.63 -6.71 -22.60
C ASP A 10 -6.32 -6.04 -22.17
N TYR A 11 -6.39 -5.39 -20.99
CA TYR A 11 -5.25 -4.72 -20.37
C TYR A 11 -4.16 -5.68 -19.89
N GLY A 12 -4.45 -6.98 -19.79
CA GLY A 12 -3.51 -7.99 -19.28
C GLY A 12 -2.33 -8.32 -20.22
N PHE A 13 -2.45 -8.01 -21.53
CA PHE A 13 -1.45 -8.40 -22.51
C PHE A 13 -0.26 -7.42 -22.64
N ILE A 14 -0.35 -6.27 -22.01
CA ILE A 14 0.52 -5.12 -22.31
C ILE A 14 1.67 -4.95 -21.32
N THR A 15 1.62 -5.61 -20.17
CA THR A 15 2.54 -5.33 -19.05
C THR A 15 3.97 -5.85 -19.25
N ASP A 16 4.17 -6.98 -19.89
CA ASP A 16 5.48 -7.66 -19.91
C ASP A 16 6.50 -7.10 -20.93
N TYR A 17 6.04 -6.36 -21.92
CA TYR A 17 6.89 -5.84 -23.01
C TYR A 17 7.23 -4.36 -22.92
N LEU A 18 6.61 -3.61 -22.02
CA LEU A 18 6.65 -2.15 -22.03
C LEU A 18 7.97 -1.56 -21.56
N SER A 19 8.55 -2.15 -20.54
CA SER A 19 9.80 -1.64 -19.94
C SER A 19 10.99 -1.76 -20.91
N GLU A 20 11.02 -2.82 -21.68
CA GLU A 20 12.10 -3.06 -22.66
C GLU A 20 11.95 -2.16 -23.89
N PHE A 21 10.73 -2.03 -24.41
CA PHE A 21 10.45 -1.20 -25.59
C PHE A 21 10.55 0.31 -25.29
N ILE A 22 10.11 0.78 -24.13
CA ILE A 22 10.32 2.19 -23.72
C ILE A 22 11.81 2.47 -23.53
N ARG A 23 12.58 1.48 -23.05
CA ARG A 23 14.04 1.59 -22.95
C ARG A 23 14.69 1.71 -24.33
N GLU A 24 14.20 0.97 -25.32
CA GLU A 24 14.68 1.03 -26.71
C GLU A 24 14.25 2.33 -27.41
N LEU A 25 12.99 2.75 -27.26
CA LEU A 25 12.52 4.04 -27.78
C LEU A 25 13.26 5.25 -27.16
N ARG A 26 13.76 5.14 -25.91
CA ARG A 26 14.61 6.18 -25.31
C ARG A 26 16.04 6.19 -25.85
N LYS A 27 16.53 5.07 -26.34
CA LYS A 27 17.86 4.98 -26.97
C LYS A 27 17.85 5.52 -28.40
N GLU A 28 16.71 5.53 -29.06
CA GLU A 28 16.53 6.00 -30.42
C GLU A 28 15.90 7.40 -30.46
N GLN A 29 16.05 8.10 -31.56
CA GLN A 29 15.66 9.51 -31.80
C GLN A 29 14.18 9.85 -31.52
N TYR A 30 13.34 8.87 -31.20
CA TYR A 30 11.90 9.02 -30.93
C TYR A 30 11.56 9.37 -29.47
N GLY A 31 12.49 9.18 -28.53
CA GLY A 31 12.28 9.52 -27.11
C GLY A 31 11.93 11.00 -26.91
N ASP A 32 12.57 11.88 -27.64
CA ASP A 32 12.34 13.34 -27.57
C ASP A 32 10.96 13.74 -28.10
N ALA A 33 10.46 13.05 -29.13
CA ALA A 33 9.13 13.31 -29.69
C ALA A 33 8.04 12.87 -28.71
N LEU A 34 8.16 11.69 -28.12
CA LEU A 34 7.24 11.20 -27.06
C LEU A 34 7.25 12.13 -25.85
N ASP A 35 8.40 12.53 -25.36
CA ASP A 35 8.51 13.45 -24.22
C ASP A 35 7.92 14.83 -24.53
N ARG A 36 8.09 15.33 -25.77
CA ARG A 36 7.48 16.59 -26.20
C ARG A 36 5.96 16.50 -26.21
N TYR A 37 5.37 15.42 -26.70
CA TYR A 37 3.91 15.22 -26.72
C TYR A 37 3.35 15.00 -25.31
N PHE A 38 4.05 14.30 -24.45
CA PHE A 38 3.66 14.15 -23.04
C PHE A 38 3.77 15.45 -22.25
N ARG A 39 4.72 16.34 -22.57
CA ARG A 39 4.83 17.70 -21.98
C ARG A 39 3.75 18.66 -22.49
N LEU A 40 3.28 18.49 -23.72
CA LEU A 40 2.17 19.29 -24.27
C LEU A 40 0.82 18.93 -23.66
N GLY A 41 0.67 17.71 -23.15
CA GLY A 41 -0.46 17.33 -22.32
C GLY A 41 -0.37 17.89 -20.89
N LYS A 42 -0.31 19.20 -20.74
CA LYS A 42 -0.11 19.94 -19.48
C LYS A 42 -1.02 19.54 -18.30
N ASN A 43 -1.97 18.65 -18.50
CA ASN A 43 -2.97 18.21 -17.52
C ASN A 43 -3.04 16.68 -17.35
N LEU A 44 -2.08 15.92 -17.87
CA LEU A 44 -2.03 14.49 -17.63
C LEU A 44 -1.36 14.24 -16.29
N ASN A 45 -2.10 13.66 -15.36
CA ASN A 45 -1.50 13.11 -14.15
C ASN A 45 -0.65 11.87 -14.51
N GLN A 46 0.13 11.38 -13.56
CA GLN A 46 1.02 10.24 -13.76
C GLN A 46 0.28 8.98 -14.27
N ARG A 47 -0.94 8.71 -13.74
CA ARG A 47 -1.80 7.60 -14.18
C ARG A 47 -2.18 7.69 -15.65
N ASP A 48 -2.62 8.87 -16.09
CA ASP A 48 -3.01 9.11 -17.48
C ASP A 48 -1.81 8.98 -18.42
N THR A 49 -0.64 9.42 -17.98
CA THR A 49 0.60 9.28 -18.74
C THR A 49 0.94 7.80 -18.95
N ILE A 50 0.88 6.98 -17.91
CA ILE A 50 1.12 5.54 -18.00
C ILE A 50 0.10 4.86 -18.90
N ALA A 51 -1.19 5.15 -18.74
CA ALA A 51 -2.25 4.58 -19.57
C ALA A 51 -2.06 4.91 -21.05
N VAL A 52 -1.75 6.17 -21.38
CA VAL A 52 -1.50 6.60 -22.75
C VAL A 52 -0.26 5.93 -23.34
N ARG A 53 0.83 5.79 -22.56
CA ARG A 53 2.03 5.06 -23.03
C ARG A 53 1.72 3.60 -23.32
N LYS A 54 0.94 2.93 -22.49
CA LYS A 54 0.47 1.54 -22.71
C LYS A 54 -0.34 1.41 -24.01
N MET A 55 -1.22 2.37 -24.25
CA MET A 55 -2.01 2.39 -25.50
C MET A 55 -1.13 2.58 -26.74
N ILE A 56 -0.16 3.47 -26.69
CA ILE A 56 0.78 3.73 -27.78
C ILE A 56 1.56 2.45 -28.12
N ASP A 57 2.11 1.78 -27.12
CA ASP A 57 2.86 0.55 -27.32
C ASP A 57 1.99 -0.58 -27.90
N GLY A 58 0.78 -0.74 -27.39
CA GLY A 58 -0.17 -1.73 -27.92
C GLY A 58 -0.49 -1.47 -29.39
N TYR A 59 -0.69 -0.22 -29.80
CA TYR A 59 -0.90 0.14 -31.20
C TYR A 59 0.31 -0.13 -32.08
N LEU A 60 1.49 0.29 -31.62
CA LEU A 60 2.73 0.07 -32.39
C LEU A 60 2.96 -1.41 -32.65
N LYS A 61 2.80 -2.26 -31.64
CA LYS A 61 2.96 -3.73 -31.82
C LYS A 61 1.91 -4.35 -32.72
N LEU A 62 0.68 -3.86 -32.66
CA LEU A 62 -0.42 -4.42 -33.46
C LEU A 62 -0.27 -4.07 -34.94
N ILE A 63 0.18 -2.86 -35.24
CA ILE A 63 0.19 -2.32 -36.61
C ILE A 63 1.56 -2.42 -37.28
N TYR A 64 2.61 -2.30 -36.45
CA TYR A 64 4.00 -2.37 -36.89
C TYR A 64 4.78 -3.44 -36.10
N PRO A 65 4.42 -4.73 -36.29
CA PRO A 65 5.03 -5.81 -35.49
C PRO A 65 6.56 -5.93 -35.73
N ASN A 66 7.07 -5.41 -36.82
CA ASN A 66 8.50 -5.41 -37.17
C ASN A 66 9.22 -4.11 -36.78
N GLY A 67 8.51 -3.13 -36.19
CA GLY A 67 9.08 -1.87 -35.77
C GLY A 67 9.33 -0.84 -36.92
N ASP A 68 8.74 -1.02 -38.09
CA ASP A 68 8.92 -0.22 -39.29
C ASP A 68 7.99 1.00 -39.39
N PHE A 69 7.74 1.68 -38.26
CA PHE A 69 6.92 2.89 -38.17
C PHE A 69 7.74 4.17 -38.39
N THR A 70 7.10 5.18 -38.96
CA THR A 70 7.68 6.52 -39.16
C THR A 70 7.41 7.42 -37.95
N LYS A 71 8.06 8.60 -37.94
CA LYS A 71 7.78 9.62 -36.91
C LYS A 71 6.34 10.12 -37.00
N GLU A 72 5.83 10.27 -38.21
CA GLU A 72 4.44 10.69 -38.46
C GLU A 72 3.43 9.67 -37.97
N ASP A 73 3.70 8.37 -38.14
CA ASP A 73 2.87 7.29 -37.59
C ASP A 73 2.83 7.34 -36.06
N LEU A 74 3.98 7.58 -35.43
CA LEU A 74 4.06 7.72 -33.97
C LEU A 74 3.27 8.93 -33.47
N GLU A 75 3.36 10.08 -34.17
CA GLU A 75 2.60 11.28 -33.81
C GLU A 75 1.09 11.06 -33.92
N GLU A 76 0.62 10.33 -34.92
CA GLU A 76 -0.79 9.98 -35.10
C GLU A 76 -1.27 9.06 -33.97
N ILE A 77 -0.49 8.03 -33.64
CA ILE A 77 -0.79 7.10 -32.54
C ILE A 77 -0.88 7.82 -31.19
N VAL A 78 0.05 8.74 -30.92
CA VAL A 78 0.02 9.55 -29.69
C VAL A 78 -1.25 10.39 -29.60
N LYS A 79 -1.65 11.06 -30.68
CA LYS A 79 -2.88 11.86 -30.73
C LYS A 79 -4.12 11.01 -30.46
N ILE A 80 -4.24 9.86 -31.13
CA ILE A 80 -5.37 8.95 -30.94
C ILE A 80 -5.42 8.43 -29.50
N SER A 81 -4.29 8.03 -28.94
CA SER A 81 -4.20 7.51 -27.57
C SER A 81 -4.60 8.55 -26.53
N LEU A 82 -4.18 9.81 -26.72
CA LEU A 82 -4.58 10.93 -25.85
C LEU A 82 -6.09 11.21 -25.93
N GLU A 83 -6.64 11.22 -27.13
CA GLU A 83 -8.09 11.45 -27.32
C GLU A 83 -8.92 10.31 -26.74
N MET A 84 -8.50 9.07 -26.92
CA MET A 84 -9.19 7.93 -26.30
C MET A 84 -9.18 8.00 -24.77
N ARG A 85 -8.04 8.33 -24.17
CA ARG A 85 -7.96 8.48 -22.70
C ARG A 85 -8.88 9.57 -22.22
N ARG A 86 -8.98 10.69 -22.94
CA ARG A 86 -9.90 11.78 -22.64
C ARG A 86 -11.35 11.29 -22.66
N ARG A 87 -11.75 10.55 -23.69
CA ARG A 87 -13.12 10.01 -23.84
C ARG A 87 -13.47 9.01 -22.73
N VAL A 88 -12.54 8.12 -22.40
CA VAL A 88 -12.71 7.17 -21.28
C VAL A 88 -12.93 7.92 -19.97
N LYS A 89 -12.15 8.95 -19.68
CA LYS A 89 -12.33 9.78 -18.46
C LYS A 89 -13.68 10.48 -18.45
N GLU A 90 -14.13 11.01 -19.58
CA GLU A 90 -15.45 11.66 -19.68
C GLU A 90 -16.60 10.68 -19.45
N GLN A 91 -16.48 9.45 -19.97
CA GLN A 91 -17.47 8.41 -19.73
C GLN A 91 -17.49 7.95 -18.27
N LEU A 92 -16.33 7.72 -17.67
CA LEU A 92 -16.21 7.37 -16.25
C LEU A 92 -16.81 8.46 -15.35
N LYS A 93 -16.58 9.74 -15.69
CA LYS A 93 -17.20 10.86 -14.98
C LYS A 93 -18.73 10.88 -15.09
N LYS A 94 -19.29 10.53 -16.24
CA LYS A 94 -20.73 10.40 -16.47
C LYS A 94 -21.35 9.23 -15.69
N LEU A 95 -20.61 8.18 -15.46
CA LEU A 95 -21.03 7.01 -14.68
C LEU A 95 -20.94 7.21 -13.16
N GLY A 96 -20.82 8.45 -12.69
CA GLY A 96 -20.84 8.79 -11.27
C GLY A 96 -19.49 8.73 -10.59
N GLY A 97 -18.41 8.80 -11.37
CA GLY A 97 -17.06 8.84 -10.83
C GLY A 97 -16.61 7.53 -10.16
N MET A 98 -17.33 6.44 -10.36
CA MET A 98 -16.81 5.12 -10.02
C MET A 98 -15.68 4.81 -11.00
N GLU A 99 -14.48 5.11 -10.56
CA GLU A 99 -13.29 4.57 -11.19
C GLU A 99 -13.30 3.07 -10.87
N PHE A 100 -13.69 2.25 -11.83
CA PHE A 100 -13.52 0.80 -11.74
C PHE A 100 -12.03 0.51 -11.84
N TYR A 101 -11.40 0.28 -10.70
CA TYR A 101 -10.01 -0.10 -10.60
C TYR A 101 -9.89 -1.61 -10.55
N ASP A 102 -10.15 -2.25 -11.67
CA ASP A 102 -9.92 -3.70 -11.82
C ASP A 102 -8.51 -3.98 -12.35
N VAL A 103 -7.58 -3.05 -12.15
CA VAL A 103 -6.23 -3.17 -12.68
C VAL A 103 -5.24 -2.95 -11.56
N ASN A 104 -4.36 -3.90 -11.37
CA ASN A 104 -3.14 -3.71 -10.61
C ASN A 104 -2.40 -2.49 -11.17
N PHE A 105 -2.43 -1.37 -10.45
CA PHE A 105 -1.71 -0.18 -10.89
C PHE A 105 -0.23 -0.42 -10.67
N SER A 106 0.50 -0.43 -11.77
CA SER A 106 1.94 -0.31 -11.72
C SER A 106 2.35 1.13 -12.06
N TYR A 107 3.37 1.63 -11.43
CA TYR A 107 4.07 2.82 -11.84
C TYR A 107 5.53 2.49 -12.06
N ILE A 108 6.15 3.17 -13.01
CA ILE A 108 7.60 3.06 -13.23
C ILE A 108 8.25 4.09 -12.31
N ASP A 109 9.05 3.62 -11.38
CA ASP A 109 9.90 4.48 -10.57
C ASP A 109 10.88 5.21 -11.49
N ASN A 110 10.85 6.54 -11.46
CA ASN A 110 11.66 7.36 -12.36
C ASN A 110 13.17 7.32 -12.04
N GLU A 111 13.56 6.84 -10.87
CA GLU A 111 14.96 6.71 -10.46
C GLU A 111 15.52 5.33 -10.78
N THR A 112 14.76 4.27 -10.50
CA THR A 112 15.21 2.89 -10.71
C THR A 112 14.76 2.29 -12.02
N PHE A 113 13.78 2.90 -12.70
CA PHE A 113 13.09 2.38 -13.89
C PHE A 113 12.44 1.01 -13.67
N GLU A 114 12.22 0.62 -12.43
CA GLU A 114 11.51 -0.60 -12.06
C GLU A 114 10.00 -0.36 -12.00
N GLU A 115 9.24 -1.33 -12.46
CA GLU A 115 7.78 -1.32 -12.33
C GLU A 115 7.42 -1.65 -10.88
N LYS A 116 6.79 -0.71 -10.19
CA LYS A 116 6.29 -0.89 -8.83
C LYS A 116 4.77 -0.99 -8.86
N TYR A 117 4.23 -2.00 -8.20
CA TYR A 117 2.79 -2.26 -8.14
C TYR A 117 2.21 -1.68 -6.86
N VAL A 118 1.11 -0.95 -7.00
CA VAL A 118 0.30 -0.49 -5.87
C VAL A 118 -0.96 -1.33 -5.85
N ALA A 119 -1.20 -2.05 -4.76
CA ALA A 119 -2.42 -2.82 -4.58
C ALA A 119 -3.63 -1.87 -4.51
N VAL A 120 -4.65 -2.16 -5.31
CA VAL A 120 -5.93 -1.45 -5.26
C VAL A 120 -6.91 -2.31 -4.48
N PRO A 121 -7.74 -1.73 -3.58
CA PRO A 121 -8.75 -2.49 -2.86
C PRO A 121 -9.70 -3.20 -3.83
N GLU A 122 -9.88 -4.51 -3.65
CA GLU A 122 -10.80 -5.34 -4.47
C GLU A 122 -12.27 -4.94 -4.31
N GLN A 123 -12.61 -4.17 -3.30
CA GLN A 123 -13.97 -3.71 -3.04
C GLN A 123 -14.06 -2.19 -3.23
N GLY A 124 -14.49 -1.80 -4.39
CA GLY A 124 -15.15 -0.54 -4.76
C GLY A 124 -14.81 0.71 -3.93
N GLY A 125 -13.55 1.14 -3.88
CA GLY A 125 -13.19 2.51 -3.46
C GLY A 125 -13.65 2.98 -2.07
N GLY A 126 -14.16 2.10 -1.22
CA GLY A 126 -14.54 2.42 0.15
C GLY A 126 -13.31 2.47 1.06
N LYS A 127 -13.35 3.35 2.05
CA LYS A 127 -12.34 3.39 3.11
C LYS A 127 -12.29 2.04 3.82
N LEU A 128 -11.17 1.35 3.75
CA LEU A 128 -10.97 0.06 4.43
C LEU A 128 -10.81 0.22 5.95
N ILE A 129 -10.29 1.37 6.38
CA ILE A 129 -10.27 1.77 7.80
C ILE A 129 -11.57 2.53 8.05
N PRO A 130 -12.49 2.00 8.88
CA PRO A 130 -13.80 2.61 9.12
C PRO A 130 -13.66 3.94 9.85
N ASP A 131 -14.60 4.84 9.58
CA ASP A 131 -14.73 6.05 10.39
C ASP A 131 -15.30 5.68 11.77
N GLY A 132 -14.62 6.09 12.84
CA GLY A 132 -15.03 5.83 14.20
C GLY A 132 -14.05 4.98 15.00
N MET A 133 -14.42 4.65 16.24
CA MET A 133 -13.59 3.82 17.12
C MET A 133 -13.72 2.35 16.75
N CYS A 134 -12.59 1.67 16.70
CA CYS A 134 -12.53 0.21 16.54
C CYS A 134 -12.90 -0.51 17.83
N ASN A 135 -13.19 -1.81 17.73
CA ASN A 135 -13.29 -2.64 18.92
C ASN A 135 -11.92 -2.88 19.56
N PRO A 136 -11.83 -3.12 20.88
CA PRO A 136 -10.59 -3.56 21.49
C PRO A 136 -10.01 -4.77 20.77
N GLY A 137 -8.69 -4.74 20.53
CA GLY A 137 -7.98 -5.77 19.77
C GLY A 137 -7.94 -5.59 18.27
N GLN A 138 -8.71 -4.66 17.72
CA GLN A 138 -8.71 -4.35 16.29
C GLN A 138 -7.64 -3.32 15.97
N VAL A 139 -6.71 -3.69 15.08
CA VAL A 139 -5.57 -2.85 14.67
C VAL A 139 -5.42 -2.89 13.15
N TYR A 140 -5.19 -1.74 12.54
CA TYR A 140 -4.87 -1.63 11.13
C TYR A 140 -3.38 -1.30 10.97
N THR A 141 -2.70 -2.01 10.08
CA THR A 141 -1.28 -1.79 9.77
C THR A 141 -1.04 -1.83 8.29
N VAL A 142 -0.14 -0.96 7.81
CA VAL A 142 0.30 -0.95 6.41
C VAL A 142 1.74 -1.40 6.34
N SER A 143 1.99 -2.38 5.49
CA SER A 143 3.31 -2.95 5.31
C SER A 143 3.46 -3.62 3.94
N ARG A 144 4.68 -3.99 3.58
CA ARG A 144 4.97 -4.77 2.39
C ARG A 144 4.58 -6.23 2.61
N GLY A 145 3.74 -6.77 1.74
CA GLY A 145 3.36 -8.18 1.70
C GLY A 145 4.37 -9.03 0.92
N LYS A 146 4.10 -10.33 0.86
CA LYS A 146 4.96 -11.29 0.13
C LYS A 146 5.05 -11.08 -1.36
N SER A 147 4.03 -10.52 -1.96
CA SER A 147 4.06 -10.12 -3.38
C SER A 147 5.05 -8.99 -3.69
N GLY A 148 5.63 -8.36 -2.65
CA GLY A 148 6.41 -7.14 -2.78
C GLY A 148 5.58 -5.86 -2.82
N MET A 149 4.26 -5.95 -2.88
CA MET A 149 3.34 -4.81 -2.81
C MET A 149 3.14 -4.33 -1.37
N ILE A 150 2.84 -3.04 -1.23
CA ILE A 150 2.46 -2.43 0.06
C ILE A 150 0.95 -2.44 0.17
N GLY A 151 0.42 -2.88 1.30
CA GLY A 151 -1.01 -2.94 1.51
C GLY A 151 -1.42 -2.94 2.97
N LEU A 152 -2.74 -2.97 3.17
CA LEU A 152 -3.38 -2.88 4.47
C LEU A 152 -3.69 -4.27 5.03
N PHE A 153 -3.33 -4.46 6.29
CA PHE A 153 -3.67 -5.64 7.07
C PHE A 153 -4.52 -5.24 8.27
N ARG A 154 -5.45 -6.11 8.63
CA ARG A 154 -6.27 -5.97 9.84
C ARG A 154 -5.96 -7.10 10.81
N LEU A 155 -5.78 -6.74 12.06
CA LEU A 155 -5.68 -7.66 13.19
C LEU A 155 -6.96 -7.55 14.01
N GLU A 156 -7.46 -8.69 14.46
CA GLU A 156 -8.61 -8.77 15.37
C GLU A 156 -8.27 -9.72 16.50
N GLY A 157 -8.24 -9.18 17.72
CA GLY A 157 -7.85 -9.92 18.90
C GLY A 157 -8.99 -10.22 19.85
N GLN A 158 -8.90 -11.34 20.55
CA GLN A 158 -9.77 -11.72 21.67
C GLN A 158 -8.96 -12.31 22.79
N MET A 159 -9.47 -12.19 24.02
CA MET A 159 -8.86 -12.73 25.24
C MET A 159 -9.88 -13.57 26.00
N LEU A 160 -9.46 -14.73 26.45
CA LEU A 160 -10.27 -15.68 27.20
C LEU A 160 -9.57 -16.04 28.52
N PRO A 161 -10.30 -16.48 29.58
CA PRO A 161 -9.67 -17.16 30.69
C PRO A 161 -8.90 -18.40 30.22
N GLY A 162 -7.66 -18.59 30.67
CA GLY A 162 -6.84 -19.69 30.16
C GLY A 162 -5.52 -19.85 30.90
N ASN A 163 -4.51 -20.37 30.23
CA ASN A 163 -3.21 -20.74 30.78
C ASN A 163 -2.04 -20.04 30.12
N GLY A 164 -2.26 -18.93 29.44
CA GLY A 164 -1.21 -18.15 28.75
C GLY A 164 -0.90 -18.66 27.36
N LYS A 165 -1.86 -19.28 26.69
CA LYS A 165 -1.70 -19.66 25.27
C LYS A 165 -1.85 -18.46 24.37
N PHE A 166 -1.14 -18.49 23.24
CA PHE A 166 -1.29 -17.53 22.16
C PHE A 166 -1.63 -18.27 20.88
N GLU A 167 -2.85 -18.10 20.40
CA GLU A 167 -3.36 -18.68 19.16
C GLU A 167 -3.39 -17.62 18.06
N ARG A 168 -3.06 -18.03 16.83
CA ARG A 168 -2.96 -17.17 15.66
C ARG A 168 -3.66 -17.81 14.49
N THR A 169 -4.51 -17.06 13.83
CA THR A 169 -5.21 -17.48 12.61
C THR A 169 -4.94 -16.50 11.48
N GLY A 170 -5.08 -16.95 10.23
CA GLY A 170 -4.88 -16.09 9.07
C GLY A 170 -3.43 -16.00 8.56
N LEU A 171 -2.44 -16.59 9.26
CA LEU A 171 -1.03 -16.56 8.84
C LEU A 171 -0.64 -17.69 7.87
N GLY A 172 -1.52 -18.64 7.64
CA GLY A 172 -1.24 -19.81 6.81
C GLY A 172 0.00 -20.58 7.26
N SER A 173 0.86 -20.96 6.31
CA SER A 173 2.14 -21.64 6.57
C SER A 173 3.31 -20.68 6.72
N ASP A 174 3.08 -19.35 6.73
CA ASP A 174 4.12 -18.34 6.75
C ASP A 174 4.95 -18.39 8.04
N ARG A 175 6.23 -18.75 7.89
CA ARG A 175 7.15 -18.88 9.03
C ARG A 175 7.55 -17.51 9.59
N GLU A 176 7.84 -16.55 8.72
CA GLU A 176 8.32 -15.23 9.10
C GLU A 176 7.24 -14.45 9.87
N ALA A 177 5.99 -14.49 9.37
CA ALA A 177 4.85 -13.90 10.06
C ALA A 177 4.59 -14.58 11.44
N LYS A 178 4.72 -15.90 11.52
CA LYS A 178 4.61 -16.63 12.80
C LYS A 178 5.70 -16.26 13.80
N GLU A 179 6.93 -16.07 13.33
CA GLU A 179 8.06 -15.63 14.16
C GLU A 179 7.86 -14.19 14.65
N ALA A 180 7.41 -13.27 13.78
CA ALA A 180 7.11 -11.89 14.15
C ALA A 180 6.02 -11.81 15.24
N THR A 181 4.94 -12.57 15.09
CA THR A 181 3.87 -12.59 16.09
C THR A 181 4.29 -13.22 17.42
N ASN A 182 5.17 -14.24 17.40
CA ASN A 182 5.81 -14.76 18.60
C ASN A 182 6.69 -13.72 19.28
N THR A 183 7.42 -12.95 18.52
CA THR A 183 8.25 -11.83 19.02
C THR A 183 7.40 -10.87 19.85
N ALA A 184 6.23 -10.47 19.35
CA ALA A 184 5.30 -9.59 20.07
C ALA A 184 4.82 -10.19 21.38
N PHE A 185 4.40 -11.45 21.39
CA PHE A 185 3.90 -12.10 22.60
C PHE A 185 5.01 -12.33 23.62
N ASN A 186 6.21 -12.68 23.20
CA ASN A 186 7.36 -12.81 24.10
C ASN A 186 7.80 -11.46 24.67
N PHE A 187 7.75 -10.40 23.86
CA PHE A 187 7.98 -9.04 24.36
C PHE A 187 6.95 -8.65 25.43
N LEU A 188 5.67 -8.93 25.19
CA LEU A 188 4.61 -8.67 26.17
C LEU A 188 4.84 -9.44 27.48
N LYS A 189 5.19 -10.73 27.39
CA LYS A 189 5.51 -11.54 28.60
C LYS A 189 6.63 -10.94 29.42
N ALA A 190 7.69 -10.48 28.77
CA ALA A 190 8.86 -9.92 29.41
C ALA A 190 8.63 -8.52 30.00
N ASN A 191 7.73 -7.73 29.38
CA ASN A 191 7.57 -6.31 29.67
C ASN A 191 6.14 -5.90 30.11
N SER A 192 5.26 -6.85 30.41
CA SER A 192 3.86 -6.56 30.78
C SER A 192 3.76 -5.52 31.91
N ASN A 193 4.58 -5.63 32.96
CA ASN A 193 4.58 -4.70 34.08
C ASN A 193 4.99 -3.26 33.73
N ARG A 194 5.74 -3.08 32.64
CA ARG A 194 6.12 -1.74 32.14
C ARG A 194 4.99 -1.06 31.37
N ILE A 195 4.08 -1.87 30.82
CA ILE A 195 2.91 -1.40 30.10
C ILE A 195 1.76 -1.23 31.09
N SER A 196 1.40 -2.29 31.82
CA SER A 196 0.42 -2.23 32.88
C SER A 196 0.49 -3.47 33.79
N GLY A 197 0.42 -3.29 35.09
CA GLY A 197 0.35 -4.39 36.07
C GLY A 197 -0.92 -5.23 35.98
N THR A 198 -1.92 -4.81 35.20
CA THR A 198 -3.18 -5.55 35.01
C THR A 198 -3.11 -6.59 33.92
N ILE A 199 -2.08 -6.52 33.05
CA ILE A 199 -1.91 -7.47 31.93
C ILE A 199 -1.42 -8.82 32.48
N SER A 200 -2.21 -9.87 32.27
CA SER A 200 -1.83 -11.23 32.64
C SER A 200 -1.58 -12.08 31.39
N THR A 201 -0.38 -12.60 31.26
CA THR A 201 0.02 -13.53 30.18
C THR A 201 0.06 -14.99 30.66
N THR A 202 -0.36 -15.26 31.88
CA THR A 202 -0.33 -16.60 32.50
C THR A 202 -1.72 -17.15 32.79
N THR A 203 -2.71 -16.30 33.04
CA THR A 203 -4.09 -16.67 33.41
C THR A 203 -5.10 -16.34 32.31
N LYS A 204 -4.62 -15.82 31.21
CA LYS A 204 -5.42 -15.45 30.03
C LYS A 204 -4.81 -16.04 28.77
N ASP A 205 -5.65 -16.57 27.90
CA ASP A 205 -5.31 -16.98 26.54
C ASP A 205 -5.65 -15.86 25.56
N TYR A 206 -4.80 -15.68 24.55
CA TYR A 206 -4.93 -14.63 23.56
C TYR A 206 -5.10 -15.27 22.19
N ILE A 207 -6.05 -14.76 21.40
CA ILE A 207 -6.31 -15.20 20.04
C ILE A 207 -6.25 -13.97 19.15
N VAL A 208 -5.44 -13.99 18.10
CA VAL A 208 -5.38 -12.91 17.11
C VAL A 208 -5.56 -13.49 15.70
N ASN A 209 -6.51 -12.93 14.97
CA ASN A 209 -6.74 -13.21 13.56
C ASN A 209 -6.11 -12.12 12.70
N TYR A 210 -5.37 -12.54 11.69
CA TYR A 210 -4.66 -11.65 10.76
C TYR A 210 -5.33 -11.73 9.39
N GLN A 211 -5.68 -10.59 8.85
CA GLN A 211 -6.38 -10.49 7.57
C GLN A 211 -5.58 -9.59 6.62
N ASP A 212 -5.26 -10.14 5.47
CA ASP A 212 -4.77 -9.39 4.32
C ASP A 212 -5.99 -8.83 3.59
N LEU A 213 -6.19 -7.51 3.66
CA LEU A 213 -7.38 -6.87 3.10
C LEU A 213 -7.27 -6.60 1.60
N GLN A 214 -6.11 -6.81 1.01
CA GLN A 214 -5.82 -6.46 -0.39
C GLN A 214 -5.25 -7.62 -1.20
N GLY A 215 -5.15 -8.82 -0.61
CA GLY A 215 -4.69 -10.01 -1.32
C GLY A 215 -3.21 -10.02 -1.72
N ILE A 216 -2.38 -9.21 -1.03
CA ILE A 216 -0.95 -9.05 -1.37
C ILE A 216 -0.02 -10.09 -0.72
N GLY A 217 -0.58 -11.01 0.05
CA GLY A 217 0.16 -11.99 0.84
C GLY A 217 0.61 -11.43 2.19
N ILE A 218 0.56 -12.29 3.21
CA ILE A 218 0.84 -11.89 4.58
C ILE A 218 2.26 -11.33 4.73
N THR A 219 2.43 -10.35 5.60
CA THR A 219 3.72 -9.70 5.88
C THR A 219 4.45 -10.36 7.06
N GLY A 220 5.77 -10.28 7.07
CA GLY A 220 6.61 -10.59 8.23
C GLY A 220 6.73 -9.42 9.24
N ARG A 221 6.17 -8.25 8.94
CA ARG A 221 6.24 -7.03 9.77
C ARG A 221 4.99 -6.90 10.65
N LEU A 222 4.81 -7.83 11.58
CA LEU A 222 3.60 -7.93 12.41
C LEU A 222 3.87 -7.85 13.92
N ALA A 223 5.11 -7.70 14.38
CA ALA A 223 5.41 -7.72 15.80
C ALA A 223 4.79 -6.53 16.52
N LEU A 224 4.98 -5.31 16.04
CA LEU A 224 4.40 -4.12 16.67
C LEU A 224 2.86 -4.11 16.62
N PRO A 225 2.19 -4.27 15.47
CA PRO A 225 0.72 -4.26 15.44
C PRO A 225 0.12 -5.40 16.28
N THR A 226 0.78 -6.56 16.37
CA THR A 226 0.36 -7.65 17.28
C THR A 226 0.49 -7.24 18.74
N LEU A 227 1.58 -6.61 19.15
CA LEU A 227 1.75 -6.12 20.51
C LEU A 227 0.65 -5.13 20.90
N ILE A 228 0.33 -4.18 20.01
CA ILE A 228 -0.75 -3.20 20.23
C ILE A 228 -2.10 -3.90 20.34
N SER A 229 -2.39 -4.89 19.47
CA SER A 229 -3.63 -5.67 19.54
C SER A 229 -3.75 -6.42 20.87
N LEU A 230 -2.69 -7.11 21.32
CA LEU A 230 -2.66 -7.83 22.60
C LEU A 230 -2.87 -6.91 23.80
N CYS A 231 -2.22 -5.74 23.82
CA CYS A 231 -2.39 -4.76 24.88
C CYS A 231 -3.79 -4.14 24.85
N SER A 232 -4.33 -3.86 23.67
CA SER A 232 -5.68 -3.34 23.46
C SER A 232 -6.74 -4.26 24.10
N ILE A 233 -6.68 -5.56 23.81
CA ILE A 233 -7.61 -6.54 24.43
C ILE A 233 -7.37 -6.73 25.92
N ALA A 234 -6.11 -6.78 26.35
CA ALA A 234 -5.78 -6.97 27.77
C ALA A 234 -6.26 -5.81 28.66
N LEU A 235 -6.20 -4.59 28.12
CA LEU A 235 -6.63 -3.37 28.82
C LEU A 235 -8.10 -3.00 28.57
N GLY A 236 -8.75 -3.63 27.55
CA GLY A 236 -10.10 -3.30 27.13
C GLY A 236 -10.22 -1.92 26.47
N HIS A 237 -9.11 -1.39 25.94
CA HIS A 237 -9.06 -0.09 25.28
C HIS A 237 -8.93 -0.24 23.76
N SER A 238 -9.80 0.43 23.02
CA SER A 238 -9.71 0.51 21.55
C SER A 238 -8.52 1.36 21.11
N THR A 239 -8.01 1.11 19.91
CA THR A 239 -7.08 2.03 19.26
C THR A 239 -7.78 3.34 18.90
N LEU A 240 -6.99 4.41 18.73
CA LEU A 240 -7.50 5.69 18.25
C LEU A 240 -8.27 5.52 16.93
N ALA A 241 -9.33 6.29 16.77
CA ALA A 241 -10.15 6.28 15.55
C ALA A 241 -9.32 6.66 14.31
N ASN A 242 -9.54 5.96 13.21
CA ASN A 242 -8.85 6.18 11.91
C ASN A 242 -7.32 6.06 11.99
N LEU A 243 -6.81 5.22 12.91
CA LEU A 243 -5.39 4.99 13.09
C LEU A 243 -4.87 3.89 12.17
N ALA A 244 -3.79 4.17 11.45
CA ALA A 244 -2.92 3.17 10.85
C ALA A 244 -1.61 3.10 11.65
N VAL A 245 -1.17 1.88 11.96
CA VAL A 245 0.10 1.61 12.62
C VAL A 245 1.13 1.25 11.56
N ILE A 246 2.29 1.89 11.58
CA ILE A 246 3.40 1.54 10.67
C ILE A 246 4.71 1.38 11.45
N GLY A 247 5.61 0.60 10.88
CA GLY A 247 6.86 0.20 11.54
C GLY A 247 6.73 -1.13 12.26
N ASP A 248 7.83 -1.55 12.87
CA ASP A 248 7.93 -2.85 13.55
C ASP A 248 8.94 -2.80 14.69
N ILE A 249 9.02 -3.88 15.46
CA ILE A 249 9.95 -4.04 16.58
C ILE A 249 10.70 -5.37 16.50
N SER A 250 11.93 -5.39 17.01
CA SER A 250 12.67 -6.60 17.27
C SER A 250 12.25 -7.25 18.59
N ILE A 251 12.76 -8.43 18.87
CA ILE A 251 12.50 -9.16 20.14
C ILE A 251 12.92 -8.38 21.40
N SER A 252 13.91 -7.51 21.26
CA SER A 252 14.38 -6.63 22.34
C SER A 252 13.62 -5.31 22.42
N GLY A 253 12.64 -5.08 21.53
CA GLY A 253 11.88 -3.83 21.46
C GLY A 253 12.57 -2.72 20.67
N THR A 254 13.66 -3.00 19.96
CA THR A 254 14.32 -2.05 19.08
C THR A 254 13.39 -1.70 17.93
N LEU A 255 13.21 -0.39 17.68
CA LEU A 255 12.34 0.09 16.61
C LEU A 255 12.97 -0.20 15.24
N ILE A 256 12.16 -0.71 14.35
CA ILE A 256 12.51 -0.94 12.95
C ILE A 256 11.84 0.13 12.12
N LYS A 257 12.64 0.90 11.35
CA LYS A 257 12.14 1.96 10.50
C LYS A 257 11.24 1.42 9.38
N VAL A 258 10.42 2.30 8.86
CA VAL A 258 9.55 2.01 7.72
C VAL A 258 10.35 2.18 6.43
N ASP A 259 10.39 1.13 5.63
CA ASP A 259 10.94 1.20 4.27
C ASP A 259 9.91 1.84 3.33
N GLU A 260 10.37 2.65 2.37
CA GLU A 260 9.49 3.34 1.40
C GLU A 260 8.36 4.15 2.04
N LEU A 261 8.70 4.99 2.99
CA LEU A 261 7.75 5.73 3.82
C LEU A 261 6.68 6.48 3.00
N ALA A 262 7.05 7.12 1.89
CA ALA A 262 6.09 7.84 1.04
C ALA A 262 5.02 6.89 0.45
N ASN A 263 5.41 5.71 -0.01
CA ASN A 263 4.48 4.71 -0.55
C ASN A 263 3.57 4.14 0.55
N VAL A 264 4.12 3.87 1.73
CA VAL A 264 3.35 3.40 2.90
C VAL A 264 2.32 4.44 3.33
N LEU A 265 2.69 5.71 3.41
CA LEU A 265 1.78 6.80 3.75
C LEU A 265 0.69 6.98 2.68
N GLN A 266 1.01 6.81 1.39
CA GLN A 266 0.01 6.87 0.33
C GLN A 266 -1.04 5.77 0.51
N VAL A 267 -0.63 4.53 0.81
CA VAL A 267 -1.57 3.42 1.09
C VAL A 267 -2.40 3.70 2.35
N CYS A 268 -1.82 4.31 3.39
CA CYS A 268 -2.57 4.74 4.57
C CYS A 268 -3.68 5.73 4.20
N LEU A 269 -3.38 6.73 3.36
CA LEU A 269 -4.34 7.74 2.89
C LEU A 269 -5.47 7.10 2.07
N ASP A 270 -5.11 6.28 1.10
CA ASP A 270 -6.05 5.59 0.21
C ASP A 270 -6.97 4.64 0.99
N SER A 271 -6.46 4.05 2.08
CA SER A 271 -7.22 3.19 2.98
C SER A 271 -8.13 3.95 3.97
N GLY A 272 -8.04 5.27 4.03
CA GLY A 272 -8.87 6.11 4.88
C GLY A 272 -8.32 6.44 6.26
N ALA A 273 -7.02 6.21 6.50
CA ALA A 273 -6.36 6.66 7.73
C ALA A 273 -6.37 8.20 7.81
N LYS A 274 -6.57 8.71 9.02
CA LYS A 274 -6.42 10.15 9.34
C LYS A 274 -5.27 10.36 10.34
N LYS A 275 -4.90 9.30 11.03
CA LYS A 275 -3.81 9.27 12.01
C LYS A 275 -2.84 8.16 11.61
N VAL A 276 -1.56 8.43 11.74
CA VAL A 276 -0.52 7.42 11.47
C VAL A 276 0.44 7.38 12.64
N LEU A 277 0.53 6.21 13.26
CA LEU A 277 1.50 5.92 14.31
C LEU A 277 2.78 5.41 13.64
N LEU A 278 3.89 6.12 13.78
CA LEU A 278 5.14 5.82 13.07
C LEU A 278 6.37 5.90 13.98
N PRO A 279 7.43 5.09 13.72
CA PRO A 279 8.63 5.13 14.54
C PRO A 279 9.41 6.43 14.31
N SER A 280 9.92 7.01 15.39
CA SER A 280 10.77 8.23 15.31
C SER A 280 12.02 8.04 14.45
N THR A 281 12.48 6.81 14.30
CA THR A 281 13.60 6.44 13.40
C THR A 281 13.31 6.69 11.92
N SER A 282 12.03 6.81 11.52
CA SER A 282 11.64 7.12 10.14
C SER A 282 11.66 8.63 9.81
N PHE A 283 11.95 9.52 10.76
CA PHE A 283 12.00 10.96 10.50
C PHE A 283 13.07 11.35 9.50
N VAL A 284 14.14 10.59 9.40
CA VAL A 284 15.19 10.82 8.40
C VAL A 284 14.68 10.73 6.96
N ASP A 285 13.61 9.98 6.75
CA ASP A 285 13.03 9.74 5.43
C ASP A 285 11.92 10.77 5.08
N PHE A 286 11.59 11.72 5.99
CA PHE A 286 10.54 12.73 5.73
C PHE A 286 10.87 13.65 4.56
N THR A 287 12.14 13.85 4.26
CA THR A 287 12.57 14.63 3.10
C THR A 287 12.15 14.01 1.76
N THR A 288 11.84 12.71 1.76
CA THR A 288 11.38 11.97 0.56
C THR A 288 9.86 11.97 0.42
N VAL A 289 9.12 12.45 1.44
CA VAL A 289 7.66 12.44 1.46
C VAL A 289 7.12 13.76 0.94
N PRO A 290 6.18 13.77 -0.03
CA PRO A 290 5.52 14.98 -0.49
C PRO A 290 4.81 15.74 0.64
N ALA A 291 4.88 17.08 0.64
CA ALA A 291 4.34 17.92 1.70
C ALA A 291 2.81 17.83 1.83
N ASP A 292 2.09 17.65 0.74
CA ASP A 292 0.65 17.43 0.69
C ASP A 292 0.26 16.11 1.36
N LEU A 293 1.03 15.04 1.15
CA LEU A 293 0.84 13.77 1.81
C LEU A 293 1.11 13.86 3.32
N MET A 294 2.16 14.58 3.72
CA MET A 294 2.46 14.83 5.14
C MET A 294 1.34 15.59 5.84
N SER A 295 0.75 16.58 5.18
CA SER A 295 -0.34 17.40 5.74
C SER A 295 -1.69 16.68 5.82
N ALA A 296 -1.85 15.54 5.14
CA ALA A 296 -3.08 14.77 5.13
C ALA A 296 -3.35 14.00 6.45
N PHE A 297 -2.34 13.87 7.32
CA PHE A 297 -2.42 13.07 8.53
C PHE A 297 -2.10 13.85 9.81
N GLN A 298 -2.66 13.39 10.92
CA GLN A 298 -2.05 13.56 12.22
C GLN A 298 -0.98 12.48 12.42
N LEU A 299 0.29 12.85 12.27
CA LEU A 299 1.40 11.96 12.51
C LEU A 299 1.68 11.84 14.01
N ILE A 300 1.75 10.61 14.52
CA ILE A 300 1.96 10.30 15.94
C ILE A 300 3.27 9.51 16.04
N PRO A 301 4.40 10.18 16.35
CA PRO A 301 5.67 9.50 16.49
C PRO A 301 5.76 8.70 17.79
N TYR A 302 6.40 7.52 17.73
CA TYR A 302 6.73 6.76 18.92
C TYR A 302 8.23 6.47 19.01
N SER A 303 8.72 6.39 20.25
CA SER A 303 10.15 6.26 20.57
C SER A 303 10.51 4.92 21.20
N SER A 304 9.53 4.12 21.63
CA SER A 304 9.70 2.77 22.16
C SER A 304 8.47 1.92 21.84
N ALA A 305 8.55 0.62 22.08
CA ALA A 305 7.42 -0.29 21.90
C ALA A 305 6.27 0.03 22.87
N GLU A 306 6.59 0.38 24.12
CA GLU A 306 5.61 0.77 25.13
C GLU A 306 4.96 2.11 24.77
N ASP A 307 5.74 3.08 24.34
CA ASP A 307 5.25 4.39 23.87
C ASP A 307 4.29 4.23 22.69
N ALA A 308 4.61 3.31 21.77
CA ALA A 308 3.71 2.97 20.67
C ALA A 308 2.36 2.45 21.15
N VAL A 309 2.35 1.56 22.14
CA VAL A 309 1.12 1.04 22.76
C VAL A 309 0.29 2.16 23.38
N PHE A 310 0.90 3.00 24.22
CA PHE A 310 0.20 4.10 24.88
C PHE A 310 -0.43 5.08 23.89
N LYS A 311 0.34 5.49 22.90
CA LYS A 311 -0.12 6.41 21.84
C LYS A 311 -1.18 5.81 20.93
N ALA A 312 -1.06 4.51 20.62
CA ALA A 312 -2.08 3.83 19.81
C ALA A 312 -3.43 3.74 20.55
N LEU A 313 -3.40 3.52 21.85
CA LEU A 313 -4.59 3.40 22.68
C LEU A 313 -5.10 4.75 23.22
N GLY A 314 -4.34 5.83 23.04
CA GLY A 314 -4.69 7.15 23.55
C GLY A 314 -4.71 7.20 25.09
N VAL A 315 -3.87 6.39 25.74
CA VAL A 315 -3.66 6.39 27.18
C VAL A 315 -2.30 7.00 27.49
N GLU A 316 -2.27 7.95 28.41
CA GLU A 316 -1.03 8.59 28.90
C GLU A 316 -0.48 7.88 30.13
#